data_352028bace16ac831706c8e853f54c9b
#
_entry.id   352028bace16ac831706c8e853f54c9b
#
_cell.length_a   1.000
_cell.length_b   1.000
_cell.length_c   1.000
_cell.angle_alpha   90.00
_cell.angle_beta   90.00
_cell.angle_gamma   90.00
#
_symmetry.space_group_name_H-M   'P 1'
#
loop_
_entity.id
_entity.type
_entity.pdbx_description
1 polymer ?
#
loop_
_entity_poly.entity_id
_entity_poly.type
_entity_poly.pdbx_seq_one_letter_code
_entity_poly.pdbx_strand_id
1 'polypeptide(L)'
;MSYVDEVYELVVAKNPAQPEFHQAVKEVLESLRVVIEADEAAYRKDALLERLTVPERIVQFRVPWVDDKGQVQVNNGFRVQFNSAIGPYKGGLRFHPSVNLGIIKFLGFEQIFKNSLTGLPIGGGKGGSDFDPKGKSDREVMAFCQSFMTELCKHIGADTDVPAGDIGVGGREIGFMFGQYKRIRNLYEGVLTGKGLTYGGSLARTEATGYGLLYLTEEMLKCNGKDIAGKTIAVSGAGNVAIYAIQKAQQLGAKPVTCSDSTGWIYDPEGIDVALLKEIKEVKRARLTEYAAARPSAEYHEKKAGEHGVWTVKCDIALPCATQNELDLDDAKALVANGCFAVAEGANMPTTLEATEYFLQNKVLFCPGKASNAGGVATSALEMSQNSERLSWTFEEVDSKLKGIMVNIFHSLDEASKKYGMEGNYVAGANIAGFLKVAEAMKAQGIV
;
A
#
# COMPACT_ATOMS: atom_id res chain seq x y z
N MET A 1 9.81 -32.30 8.16
CA MET A 1 9.42 -30.87 8.13
C MET A 1 9.90 -30.32 6.81
N SER A 2 9.09 -29.53 6.08
CA SER A 2 9.53 -28.91 4.83
C SER A 2 10.47 -27.74 5.12
N TYR A 3 11.24 -27.31 4.11
CA TYR A 3 12.12 -26.15 4.26
C TYR A 3 11.37 -24.88 4.65
N VAL A 4 10.17 -24.70 4.11
CA VAL A 4 9.27 -23.58 4.47
C VAL A 4 8.92 -23.61 5.95
N ASP A 5 8.54 -24.77 6.49
CA ASP A 5 8.18 -24.91 7.92
C ASP A 5 9.40 -24.66 8.84
N GLU A 6 10.56 -25.19 8.49
CA GLU A 6 11.79 -24.99 9.26
C GLU A 6 12.17 -23.51 9.35
N VAL A 7 12.10 -22.78 8.23
CA VAL A 7 12.40 -21.35 8.21
C VAL A 7 11.36 -20.56 9.00
N TYR A 8 10.08 -20.90 8.88
CA TYR A 8 9.03 -20.24 9.66
C TYR A 8 9.25 -20.42 11.18
N GLU A 9 9.52 -21.64 11.63
CA GLU A 9 9.83 -21.89 13.05
C GLU A 9 11.06 -21.11 13.52
N LEU A 10 12.10 -21.03 12.68
CA LEU A 10 13.28 -20.21 12.97
C LEU A 10 12.94 -18.73 13.12
N VAL A 11 12.07 -18.20 12.26
CA VAL A 11 11.59 -16.79 12.34
C VAL A 11 10.86 -16.56 13.64
N VAL A 12 9.95 -17.45 14.03
CA VAL A 12 9.21 -17.33 15.30
C VAL A 12 10.16 -17.37 16.50
N ALA A 13 11.11 -18.29 16.51
CA ALA A 13 12.06 -18.43 17.60
C ALA A 13 12.99 -17.23 17.77
N LYS A 14 13.45 -16.64 16.65
CA LYS A 14 14.35 -15.48 16.64
C LYS A 14 13.68 -14.14 16.88
N ASN A 15 12.37 -14.07 16.78
CA ASN A 15 11.60 -12.82 16.87
C ASN A 15 10.47 -12.93 17.91
N PRO A 16 10.77 -13.21 19.18
CA PRO A 16 9.74 -13.33 20.20
C PRO A 16 8.93 -12.02 20.31
N ALA A 17 7.64 -12.13 20.59
CA ALA A 17 6.71 -11.01 20.76
C ALA A 17 6.51 -10.10 19.52
N GLN A 18 6.63 -10.66 18.29
CA GLN A 18 6.36 -9.95 17.05
C GLN A 18 5.28 -10.67 16.21
N PRO A 19 4.04 -10.80 16.72
CA PRO A 19 2.99 -11.62 16.10
C PRO A 19 2.62 -11.15 14.69
N GLU A 20 2.60 -9.84 14.43
CA GLU A 20 2.30 -9.30 13.10
C GLU A 20 3.36 -9.71 12.06
N PHE A 21 4.63 -9.72 12.47
CA PHE A 21 5.71 -10.18 11.61
C PHE A 21 5.64 -11.69 11.36
N HIS A 22 5.33 -12.49 12.39
CA HIS A 22 5.14 -13.94 12.24
C HIS A 22 4.01 -14.24 11.25
N GLN A 23 2.87 -13.54 11.36
CA GLN A 23 1.73 -13.74 10.48
C GLN A 23 2.09 -13.42 9.02
N ALA A 24 2.72 -12.28 8.76
CA ALA A 24 3.11 -11.89 7.41
C ALA A 24 4.09 -12.87 6.77
N VAL A 25 5.09 -13.33 7.53
CA VAL A 25 6.04 -14.33 7.04
C VAL A 25 5.34 -15.65 6.73
N LYS A 26 4.43 -16.11 7.60
CA LYS A 26 3.65 -17.32 7.39
C LYS A 26 2.84 -17.26 6.10
N GLU A 27 2.07 -16.21 5.91
CA GLU A 27 1.21 -16.03 4.74
C GLU A 27 2.01 -16.04 3.43
N VAL A 28 3.12 -15.35 3.41
CA VAL A 28 3.99 -15.33 2.22
C VAL A 28 4.64 -16.68 1.99
N LEU A 29 5.28 -17.28 2.99
CA LEU A 29 5.98 -18.56 2.83
C LEU A 29 5.03 -19.69 2.43
N GLU A 30 3.80 -19.73 2.96
CA GLU A 30 2.80 -20.72 2.56
C GLU A 30 2.43 -20.57 1.08
N SER A 31 2.27 -19.35 0.59
CA SER A 31 1.97 -19.11 -0.83
C SER A 31 3.15 -19.44 -1.76
N LEU A 32 4.37 -19.46 -1.23
CA LEU A 32 5.59 -19.81 -1.97
C LEU A 32 5.91 -21.32 -1.94
N ARG A 33 5.22 -22.11 -1.12
CA ARG A 33 5.49 -23.54 -0.92
C ARG A 33 5.61 -24.30 -2.24
N VAL A 34 4.70 -24.11 -3.15
CA VAL A 34 4.71 -24.77 -4.48
C VAL A 34 5.96 -24.44 -5.29
N VAL A 35 6.48 -23.22 -5.18
CA VAL A 35 7.70 -22.78 -5.87
C VAL A 35 8.93 -23.36 -5.20
N ILE A 36 8.98 -23.32 -3.88
CA ILE A 36 10.13 -23.76 -3.09
C ILE A 36 10.28 -25.28 -3.19
N GLU A 37 9.21 -26.05 -3.04
CA GLU A 37 9.23 -27.52 -3.12
C GLU A 37 9.60 -28.04 -4.52
N ALA A 38 9.37 -27.27 -5.56
CA ALA A 38 9.79 -27.63 -6.92
C ALA A 38 11.32 -27.68 -7.11
N ASP A 39 12.09 -26.91 -6.30
CA ASP A 39 13.57 -26.91 -6.35
C ASP A 39 14.17 -26.57 -4.97
N GLU A 40 13.73 -27.30 -3.94
CA GLU A 40 14.12 -27.05 -2.54
C GLU A 40 15.63 -27.04 -2.34
N ALA A 41 16.35 -27.94 -3.02
CA ALA A 41 17.78 -28.07 -2.90
C ALA A 41 18.55 -26.79 -3.30
N ALA A 42 18.09 -26.13 -4.38
CA ALA A 42 18.71 -24.88 -4.84
C ALA A 42 18.45 -23.73 -3.85
N TYR A 43 17.24 -23.64 -3.30
CA TYR A 43 16.91 -22.59 -2.32
C TYR A 43 17.62 -22.78 -0.98
N ARG A 44 17.73 -24.02 -0.50
CA ARG A 44 18.48 -24.36 0.73
C ARG A 44 19.97 -24.06 0.59
N LYS A 45 20.57 -24.40 -0.56
CA LYS A 45 22.01 -24.21 -0.79
C LYS A 45 22.45 -22.77 -0.51
N ASP A 46 21.63 -21.82 -0.89
CA ASP A 46 21.93 -20.38 -0.75
C ASP A 46 21.29 -19.77 0.51
N ALA A 47 20.68 -20.58 1.38
CA ALA A 47 19.90 -20.14 2.55
C ALA A 47 18.93 -18.98 2.18
N LEU A 48 18.24 -19.11 1.03
CA LEU A 48 17.56 -18.00 0.41
C LEU A 48 16.38 -17.52 1.24
N LEU A 49 15.59 -18.42 1.83
CA LEU A 49 14.46 -18.05 2.67
C LEU A 49 14.90 -17.43 3.99
N GLU A 50 15.97 -17.91 4.60
CA GLU A 50 16.55 -17.32 5.80
C GLU A 50 17.02 -15.89 5.53
N ARG A 51 17.73 -15.67 4.42
CA ARG A 51 18.18 -14.33 4.01
C ARG A 51 17.00 -13.41 3.63
N LEU A 52 15.95 -13.94 3.05
CA LEU A 52 14.74 -13.19 2.70
C LEU A 52 13.96 -12.75 3.93
N THR A 53 13.95 -13.54 5.00
CA THR A 53 13.17 -13.27 6.22
C THR A 53 13.94 -12.50 7.29
N VAL A 54 15.23 -12.25 7.09
CA VAL A 54 16.06 -11.43 7.98
C VAL A 54 16.33 -10.09 7.30
N PRO A 55 15.98 -8.95 7.92
CA PRO A 55 16.33 -7.64 7.38
C PRO A 55 17.85 -7.46 7.21
N GLU A 56 18.29 -6.84 6.14
CA GLU A 56 19.70 -6.52 5.93
C GLU A 56 20.22 -5.57 7.02
N ARG A 57 19.38 -4.60 7.47
CA ARG A 57 19.71 -3.69 8.56
C ARG A 57 18.46 -3.23 9.30
N ILE A 58 18.62 -3.03 10.61
CA ILE A 58 17.65 -2.36 11.47
C ILE A 58 18.34 -1.19 12.13
N VAL A 59 17.79 -0.01 11.98
CA VAL A 59 18.23 1.21 12.66
C VAL A 59 17.13 1.62 13.65
N GLN A 60 17.47 1.69 14.92
CA GLN A 60 16.61 2.20 15.99
C GLN A 60 17.31 3.34 16.70
N PHE A 61 16.61 4.44 16.93
CA PHE A 61 17.19 5.62 17.53
C PHE A 61 16.18 6.38 18.39
N ARG A 62 16.71 7.15 19.33
CA ARG A 62 15.93 8.05 20.19
C ARG A 62 15.65 9.36 19.45
N VAL A 63 14.42 9.86 19.57
CA VAL A 63 13.96 11.14 19.00
C VAL A 63 13.50 12.07 20.11
N PRO A 64 14.39 12.91 20.70
CA PRO A 64 14.01 13.92 21.66
C PRO A 64 13.56 15.20 20.94
N TRP A 65 12.46 15.80 21.42
CA TRP A 65 11.94 17.07 20.89
C TRP A 65 11.24 17.87 21.98
N VAL A 66 10.97 19.14 21.74
CA VAL A 66 10.36 20.04 22.72
C VAL A 66 8.96 20.43 22.24
N ASP A 67 7.95 20.23 23.10
CA ASP A 67 6.57 20.59 22.83
C ASP A 67 6.30 22.10 22.98
N ASP A 68 5.07 22.52 22.69
CA ASP A 68 4.65 23.92 22.77
C ASP A 68 4.65 24.48 24.21
N LYS A 69 4.69 23.61 25.21
CA LYS A 69 4.78 23.98 26.62
C LYS A 69 6.22 24.09 27.13
N GLY A 70 7.20 23.84 26.22
CA GLY A 70 8.62 23.80 26.57
C GLY A 70 9.08 22.53 27.28
N GLN A 71 8.28 21.46 27.23
CA GLN A 71 8.60 20.18 27.88
C GLN A 71 9.32 19.27 26.85
N VAL A 72 10.35 18.55 27.33
CA VAL A 72 11.06 17.57 26.52
C VAL A 72 10.23 16.31 26.38
N GLN A 73 9.99 15.91 25.15
CA GLN A 73 9.35 14.66 24.78
C GLN A 73 10.38 13.72 24.16
N VAL A 74 10.16 12.40 24.29
CA VAL A 74 11.07 11.38 23.75
C VAL A 74 10.27 10.29 23.07
N ASN A 75 10.55 10.06 21.80
CA ASN A 75 9.96 8.97 21.01
C ASN A 75 11.04 8.02 20.49
N ASN A 76 10.61 6.87 20.00
CA ASN A 76 11.46 5.92 19.29
C ASN A 76 11.33 6.11 17.79
N GLY A 77 12.45 6.13 17.09
CA GLY A 77 12.52 6.11 15.64
C GLY A 77 13.03 4.75 15.14
N PHE A 78 12.46 4.28 14.02
CA PHE A 78 12.82 3.02 13.40
C PHE A 78 13.00 3.19 11.89
N ARG A 79 14.01 2.51 11.31
CA ARG A 79 14.12 2.21 9.89
C ARG A 79 14.58 0.78 9.70
N VAL A 80 13.78 -0.02 9.03
CA VAL A 80 14.11 -1.37 8.61
C VAL A 80 14.42 -1.34 7.12
N GLN A 81 15.69 -1.56 6.80
CA GLN A 81 16.23 -1.75 5.47
C GLN A 81 16.19 -3.24 5.21
N PHE A 82 15.11 -3.72 4.57
CA PHE A 82 14.81 -5.13 4.59
C PHE A 82 15.55 -5.92 3.51
N ASN A 83 15.45 -5.49 2.26
CA ASN A 83 16.08 -6.17 1.13
C ASN A 83 16.38 -5.18 0.00
N SER A 84 17.62 -5.16 -0.46
CA SER A 84 18.11 -4.28 -1.53
C SER A 84 18.46 -5.00 -2.83
N ALA A 85 18.13 -6.28 -2.97
CA ALA A 85 18.54 -7.08 -4.12
C ALA A 85 18.09 -6.51 -5.48
N ILE A 86 16.98 -5.77 -5.53
CA ILE A 86 16.45 -5.20 -6.77
C ILE A 86 16.52 -3.67 -6.84
N GLY A 87 17.12 -3.01 -5.86
CA GLY A 87 17.30 -1.56 -5.85
C GLY A 87 17.37 -0.96 -4.45
N PRO A 88 17.50 0.37 -4.34
CA PRO A 88 17.52 1.07 -3.06
C PRO A 88 16.31 0.71 -2.20
N TYR A 89 16.48 0.65 -0.88
CA TYR A 89 15.35 0.40 0.02
C TYR A 89 14.29 1.48 -0.18
N LYS A 90 13.03 1.06 -0.31
CA LYS A 90 11.90 1.96 -0.56
C LYS A 90 10.71 1.57 0.30
N GLY A 91 10.13 2.54 0.98
CA GLY A 91 8.91 2.37 1.75
C GLY A 91 8.64 3.51 2.71
N GLY A 92 7.38 3.63 3.13
CA GLY A 92 6.88 4.76 3.90
C GLY A 92 7.41 4.83 5.33
N LEU A 93 7.27 6.02 5.92
CA LEU A 93 7.42 6.28 7.34
C LEU A 93 6.02 6.41 7.97
N ARG A 94 5.77 5.68 9.05
CA ARG A 94 4.51 5.73 9.81
C ARG A 94 4.71 6.43 11.13
N PHE A 95 3.93 7.49 11.40
CA PHE A 95 3.88 8.13 12.72
C PHE A 95 2.54 7.81 13.38
N HIS A 96 2.59 6.91 14.33
CA HIS A 96 1.39 6.45 15.05
C HIS A 96 1.79 5.81 16.38
N PRO A 97 1.03 6.01 17.47
CA PRO A 97 1.36 5.45 18.80
C PRO A 97 1.55 3.94 18.85
N SER A 98 0.94 3.19 17.93
CA SER A 98 1.09 1.73 17.86
C SER A 98 2.40 1.25 17.25
N VAL A 99 3.22 2.15 16.69
CA VAL A 99 4.46 1.76 15.99
C VAL A 99 5.46 1.17 16.97
N ASN A 100 5.92 -0.03 16.62
CA ASN A 100 7.00 -0.74 17.27
C ASN A 100 7.82 -1.50 16.22
N LEU A 101 8.93 -2.10 16.63
CA LEU A 101 9.83 -2.79 15.69
C LEU A 101 9.14 -3.95 14.96
N GLY A 102 8.28 -4.72 15.63
CA GLY A 102 7.55 -5.84 15.01
C GLY A 102 6.65 -5.39 13.85
N ILE A 103 5.90 -4.30 14.06
CA ILE A 103 5.05 -3.69 13.03
C ILE A 103 5.90 -3.16 11.86
N ILE A 104 7.02 -2.48 12.12
CA ILE A 104 7.88 -1.97 11.06
C ILE A 104 8.55 -3.11 10.28
N LYS A 105 8.95 -4.20 10.93
CA LYS A 105 9.47 -5.40 10.26
C LYS A 105 8.43 -6.06 9.39
N PHE A 106 7.22 -6.26 9.89
CA PHE A 106 6.09 -6.78 9.13
C PHE A 106 5.86 -5.97 7.85
N LEU A 107 5.70 -4.66 8.00
CA LEU A 107 5.47 -3.76 6.87
C LEU A 107 6.65 -3.72 5.89
N GLY A 108 7.89 -3.81 6.39
CA GLY A 108 9.10 -3.84 5.57
C GLY A 108 9.22 -5.13 4.77
N PHE A 109 8.86 -6.26 5.35
CA PHE A 109 8.83 -7.55 4.68
C PHE A 109 7.82 -7.58 3.53
N GLU A 110 6.60 -7.15 3.77
CA GLU A 110 5.58 -7.07 2.71
C GLU A 110 5.97 -6.09 1.59
N GLN A 111 6.69 -5.03 1.95
CA GLN A 111 7.13 -4.03 0.99
C GLN A 111 8.09 -4.59 -0.06
N ILE A 112 8.85 -5.65 0.25
CA ILE A 112 9.73 -6.34 -0.71
C ILE A 112 8.93 -6.81 -1.93
N PHE A 113 7.85 -7.54 -1.69
CA PHE A 113 7.02 -8.15 -2.74
C PHE A 113 6.21 -7.11 -3.49
N LYS A 114 5.64 -6.14 -2.78
CA LYS A 114 4.90 -5.03 -3.38
C LYS A 114 5.77 -4.23 -4.35
N ASN A 115 6.98 -3.87 -3.94
CA ASN A 115 7.91 -3.11 -4.77
C ASN A 115 8.38 -3.93 -5.97
N SER A 116 8.68 -5.20 -5.75
CA SER A 116 9.10 -6.14 -6.81
C SER A 116 8.07 -6.23 -7.93
N LEU A 117 6.77 -6.28 -7.61
CA LEU A 117 5.69 -6.33 -8.59
C LEU A 117 5.67 -5.13 -9.54
N THR A 118 6.10 -3.96 -9.10
CA THR A 118 6.12 -2.76 -9.96
C THR A 118 7.05 -2.89 -11.18
N GLY A 119 7.98 -3.84 -11.16
CA GLY A 119 9.01 -3.96 -12.18
C GLY A 119 10.13 -2.93 -12.08
N LEU A 120 10.01 -1.95 -11.19
CA LEU A 120 10.95 -0.84 -11.02
C LEU A 120 12.11 -1.23 -10.08
N PRO A 121 13.29 -0.59 -10.22
CA PRO A 121 14.48 -0.93 -9.43
C PRO A 121 14.41 -0.31 -8.03
N ILE A 122 13.53 -0.82 -7.19
CA ILE A 122 13.33 -0.42 -5.80
C ILE A 122 13.23 -1.64 -4.89
N GLY A 123 14.03 -1.65 -3.85
CA GLY A 123 14.03 -2.68 -2.80
C GLY A 123 12.95 -2.47 -1.74
N GLY A 124 12.97 -3.25 -0.69
CA GLY A 124 12.00 -3.18 0.41
C GLY A 124 12.56 -2.52 1.67
N GLY A 125 11.82 -1.56 2.21
CA GLY A 125 12.13 -0.94 3.49
C GLY A 125 10.89 -0.31 4.12
N LYS A 126 10.96 -0.06 5.42
CA LYS A 126 9.90 0.60 6.18
C LYS A 126 10.48 1.33 7.38
N GLY A 127 9.82 2.38 7.82
CA GLY A 127 10.22 3.08 9.03
C GLY A 127 9.05 3.74 9.75
N GLY A 128 9.35 4.44 10.80
CA GLY A 128 8.35 5.19 11.55
C GLY A 128 8.75 5.49 12.98
N SER A 129 7.77 5.95 13.73
CA SER A 129 7.89 6.31 15.13
C SER A 129 6.57 6.12 15.86
N ASP A 130 6.64 5.91 17.16
CA ASP A 130 5.51 5.94 18.10
C ASP A 130 4.95 7.36 18.35
N PHE A 131 5.44 8.35 17.63
CA PHE A 131 4.93 9.73 17.66
C PHE A 131 3.51 9.82 17.08
N ASP A 132 2.62 10.52 17.77
CA ASP A 132 1.27 10.83 17.29
C ASP A 132 1.20 12.29 16.80
N PRO A 133 1.06 12.54 15.49
CA PRO A 133 0.93 13.90 14.96
C PRO A 133 -0.45 14.53 15.19
N LYS A 134 -1.46 13.73 15.61
CA LYS A 134 -2.81 14.25 15.82
C LYS A 134 -2.84 15.26 16.95
N GLY A 135 -3.46 16.41 16.71
CA GLY A 135 -3.61 17.47 17.71
C GLY A 135 -2.32 18.21 18.06
N LYS A 136 -1.21 17.92 17.36
CA LYS A 136 0.04 18.66 17.48
C LYS A 136 0.05 19.90 16.59
N SER A 137 0.68 20.97 17.06
CA SER A 137 0.92 22.17 16.25
C SER A 137 1.94 21.88 15.12
N ASP A 138 1.96 22.72 14.09
CA ASP A 138 2.97 22.63 13.04
C ASP A 138 4.40 22.79 13.58
N ARG A 139 4.57 23.59 14.65
CA ARG A 139 5.85 23.76 15.33
C ARG A 139 6.31 22.48 16.03
N GLU A 140 5.41 21.80 16.72
CA GLU A 140 5.69 20.52 17.39
C GLU A 140 6.03 19.42 16.36
N VAL A 141 5.23 19.31 15.29
CA VAL A 141 5.50 18.34 14.21
C VAL A 141 6.82 18.63 13.50
N MET A 142 7.12 19.91 13.27
CA MET A 142 8.41 20.30 12.67
C MET A 142 9.59 19.96 13.60
N ALA A 143 9.47 20.25 14.90
CA ALA A 143 10.50 19.93 15.89
C ALA A 143 10.77 18.41 15.94
N PHE A 144 9.69 17.61 15.97
CA PHE A 144 9.80 16.16 15.91
C PHE A 144 10.47 15.69 14.60
N CYS A 145 9.98 16.13 13.44
CA CYS A 145 10.51 15.73 12.13
C CYS A 145 11.99 16.09 11.98
N GLN A 146 12.41 17.24 12.46
CA GLN A 146 13.80 17.67 12.43
C GLN A 146 14.69 16.79 13.32
N SER A 147 14.24 16.45 14.54
CA SER A 147 14.96 15.54 15.43
C SER A 147 15.04 14.14 14.83
N PHE A 148 13.92 13.60 14.31
CA PHE A 148 13.86 12.29 13.64
C PHE A 148 14.83 12.21 12.46
N MET A 149 14.85 13.23 11.58
CA MET A 149 15.72 13.26 10.42
C MET A 149 17.19 13.45 10.78
N THR A 150 17.51 14.11 11.89
CA THR A 150 18.89 14.27 12.37
C THR A 150 19.59 12.92 12.56
N GLU A 151 18.87 11.92 13.02
CA GLU A 151 19.39 10.54 13.12
C GLU A 151 19.23 9.77 11.81
N LEU A 152 18.07 9.83 11.18
CA LEU A 152 17.78 9.05 9.99
C LEU A 152 18.66 9.43 8.79
N CYS A 153 19.05 10.69 8.64
CA CYS A 153 19.85 11.19 7.51
C CYS A 153 21.23 10.50 7.34
N LYS A 154 21.70 9.80 8.38
CA LYS A 154 22.95 9.04 8.34
C LYS A 154 22.84 7.73 7.55
N HIS A 155 21.61 7.27 7.30
CA HIS A 155 21.30 5.94 6.81
C HIS A 155 20.50 5.93 5.49
N ILE A 156 20.11 7.11 4.99
CA ILE A 156 19.27 7.26 3.79
C ILE A 156 19.96 8.12 2.73
N GLY A 157 19.50 8.05 1.51
CA GLY A 157 19.99 8.82 0.37
C GLY A 157 19.35 8.36 -0.93
N ALA A 158 19.50 9.11 -2.00
CA ALA A 158 18.86 8.86 -3.29
C ALA A 158 19.11 7.45 -3.84
N ASP A 159 20.32 6.93 -3.64
CA ASP A 159 20.77 5.63 -4.18
C ASP A 159 20.88 4.53 -3.11
N THR A 160 20.54 4.84 -1.87
CA THR A 160 20.65 3.89 -0.74
C THR A 160 19.29 3.49 -0.21
N ASP A 161 18.52 4.48 0.24
CA ASP A 161 17.24 4.30 0.90
C ASP A 161 16.38 5.55 0.74
N VAL A 162 15.22 5.42 0.13
CA VAL A 162 14.31 6.53 -0.18
C VAL A 162 12.98 6.35 0.54
N PRO A 163 12.82 6.90 1.75
CA PRO A 163 11.55 6.86 2.47
C PRO A 163 10.45 7.67 1.78
N ALA A 164 9.20 7.38 2.15
CA ALA A 164 8.00 8.05 1.65
C ALA A 164 7.03 8.34 2.80
N GLY A 165 5.86 8.90 2.50
CA GLY A 165 4.76 9.02 3.44
C GLY A 165 4.02 7.71 3.68
N ASP A 166 3.36 7.61 4.82
CA ASP A 166 2.42 6.57 5.25
C ASP A 166 1.48 7.18 6.31
N ILE A 167 0.79 6.38 7.11
CA ILE A 167 -0.09 6.87 8.19
C ILE A 167 0.66 7.91 9.07
N GLY A 168 0.06 9.07 9.25
CA GLY A 168 0.62 10.16 10.05
C GLY A 168 1.78 10.93 9.40
N VAL A 169 2.13 10.61 8.13
CA VAL A 169 3.19 11.28 7.38
C VAL A 169 2.67 11.69 6.00
N GLY A 170 2.33 12.93 5.86
CA GLY A 170 1.90 13.55 4.60
C GLY A 170 2.94 14.52 4.04
N GLY A 171 2.53 15.35 3.09
CA GLY A 171 3.40 16.33 2.44
C GLY A 171 4.05 17.32 3.41
N ARG A 172 3.34 17.68 4.51
CA ARG A 172 3.87 18.55 5.58
C ARG A 172 5.09 17.92 6.25
N GLU A 173 4.95 16.69 6.74
CA GLU A 173 6.00 15.95 7.42
C GLU A 173 7.18 15.66 6.47
N ILE A 174 6.91 15.27 5.24
CA ILE A 174 7.93 15.08 4.19
C ILE A 174 8.69 16.38 3.94
N GLY A 175 8.00 17.51 3.88
CA GLY A 175 8.62 18.82 3.71
C GLY A 175 9.58 19.17 4.86
N PHE A 176 9.14 19.00 6.11
CA PHE A 176 9.99 19.26 7.28
C PHE A 176 11.22 18.33 7.32
N MET A 177 11.03 17.06 7.00
CA MET A 177 12.13 16.09 6.95
C MET A 177 13.10 16.37 5.80
N PHE A 178 12.62 16.73 4.61
CA PHE A 178 13.45 17.07 3.47
C PHE A 178 14.28 18.34 3.74
N GLY A 179 13.68 19.36 4.34
CA GLY A 179 14.38 20.59 4.73
C GLY A 179 15.54 20.32 5.71
N GLN A 180 15.31 19.45 6.69
CA GLN A 180 16.33 19.06 7.66
C GLN A 180 17.44 18.21 7.03
N TYR A 181 17.07 17.24 6.18
CA TYR A 181 18.04 16.44 5.42
C TYR A 181 18.98 17.34 4.60
N LYS A 182 18.40 18.22 3.79
CA LYS A 182 19.15 19.18 2.97
C LYS A 182 20.10 20.05 3.81
N ARG A 183 19.63 20.51 4.97
CA ARG A 183 20.44 21.34 5.88
C ARG A 183 21.64 20.60 6.44
N ILE A 184 21.46 19.33 6.88
CA ILE A 184 22.55 18.55 7.50
C ILE A 184 23.52 18.03 6.45
N ARG A 185 23.00 17.46 5.36
CA ARG A 185 23.81 16.82 4.32
C ARG A 185 24.46 17.82 3.36
N ASN A 186 23.94 19.05 3.30
CA ASN A 186 24.29 20.05 2.30
C ASN A 186 24.17 19.53 0.85
N LEU A 187 23.14 18.68 0.61
CA LEU A 187 22.85 18.06 -0.67
C LEU A 187 21.39 18.33 -1.04
N TYR A 188 21.16 18.57 -2.33
CA TYR A 188 19.82 18.60 -2.93
C TYR A 188 19.71 17.40 -3.87
N GLU A 189 19.18 16.30 -3.35
CA GLU A 189 19.09 15.04 -4.08
C GLU A 189 17.69 14.41 -3.96
N GLY A 190 17.44 13.35 -4.72
CA GLY A 190 16.16 12.65 -4.78
C GLY A 190 15.85 11.75 -3.57
N VAL A 191 16.24 12.16 -2.36
CA VAL A 191 15.85 11.50 -1.13
C VAL A 191 14.42 11.88 -0.75
N LEU A 192 13.66 10.98 -0.16
CA LEU A 192 12.23 11.10 0.14
C LEU A 192 11.35 11.24 -1.11
N THR A 193 10.18 10.63 -1.08
CA THR A 193 9.12 10.83 -2.09
C THR A 193 7.83 11.29 -1.44
N GLY A 194 6.93 11.86 -2.25
CA GLY A 194 5.78 12.61 -1.75
C GLY A 194 6.12 14.07 -1.43
N LYS A 195 7.19 14.58 -2.04
CA LYS A 195 7.59 15.98 -1.93
C LYS A 195 6.59 16.91 -2.62
N GLY A 196 6.58 18.16 -2.22
CA GLY A 196 5.84 19.20 -2.92
C GLY A 196 6.39 19.44 -4.35
N LEU A 197 5.52 19.87 -5.25
CA LEU A 197 5.88 20.10 -6.66
C LEU A 197 7.00 21.13 -6.83
N THR A 198 7.13 22.08 -5.90
CA THR A 198 8.17 23.13 -5.94
C THR A 198 9.57 22.64 -5.56
N TYR A 199 9.70 21.42 -5.05
CA TYR A 199 10.99 20.87 -4.62
C TYR A 199 11.15 19.37 -4.93
N GLY A 200 10.74 18.96 -6.13
CA GLY A 200 11.02 17.65 -6.70
C GLY A 200 9.91 16.62 -6.57
N GLY A 201 8.70 17.03 -6.20
CA GLY A 201 7.51 16.17 -6.22
C GLY A 201 7.02 15.85 -7.64
N SER A 202 6.26 14.78 -7.79
CA SER A 202 5.67 14.33 -9.04
C SER A 202 4.19 14.69 -9.13
N LEU A 203 3.76 15.10 -10.32
CA LEU A 203 2.34 15.13 -10.69
C LEU A 203 1.75 13.71 -10.64
N ALA A 204 0.43 13.61 -10.63
CA ALA A 204 -0.35 12.36 -10.52
C ALA A 204 -0.09 11.54 -9.24
N ARG A 205 0.75 12.00 -8.30
CA ARG A 205 1.03 11.24 -7.06
C ARG A 205 -0.20 11.11 -6.16
N THR A 206 -1.02 12.13 -6.12
CA THR A 206 -2.26 12.15 -5.32
C THR A 206 -3.27 11.13 -5.85
N GLU A 207 -3.41 11.06 -7.17
CA GLU A 207 -4.32 10.18 -7.89
C GLU A 207 -3.84 8.72 -7.94
N ALA A 208 -2.55 8.51 -7.83
CA ALA A 208 -1.85 7.31 -8.26
C ALA A 208 -2.40 5.99 -7.68
N THR A 209 -2.78 5.96 -6.41
CA THR A 209 -3.28 4.72 -5.79
C THR A 209 -4.67 4.38 -6.34
N GLY A 210 -5.58 5.35 -6.36
CA GLY A 210 -6.94 5.17 -6.90
C GLY A 210 -6.94 4.90 -8.40
N TYR A 211 -6.15 5.64 -9.17
CA TYR A 211 -6.02 5.43 -10.63
C TYR A 211 -5.40 4.08 -10.94
N GLY A 212 -4.32 3.72 -10.24
CA GLY A 212 -3.65 2.44 -10.40
C GLY A 212 -4.57 1.26 -10.09
N LEU A 213 -5.37 1.37 -9.02
CA LEU A 213 -6.36 0.38 -8.67
C LEU A 213 -7.31 0.09 -9.85
N LEU A 214 -7.81 1.15 -10.50
CA LEU A 214 -8.72 1.00 -11.63
C LEU A 214 -8.04 0.49 -12.90
N TYR A 215 -6.80 0.87 -13.19
CA TYR A 215 -6.05 0.34 -14.33
C TYR A 215 -5.82 -1.17 -14.20
N LEU A 216 -5.42 -1.63 -13.01
CA LEU A 216 -5.26 -3.06 -12.76
C LEU A 216 -6.60 -3.79 -12.79
N THR A 217 -7.65 -3.23 -12.20
CA THR A 217 -9.00 -3.83 -12.22
C THR A 217 -9.52 -3.95 -13.65
N GLU A 218 -9.37 -2.91 -14.47
CA GLU A 218 -9.74 -2.93 -15.89
C GLU A 218 -9.02 -4.08 -16.63
N GLU A 219 -7.72 -4.21 -16.42
CA GLU A 219 -6.92 -5.27 -17.07
C GLU A 219 -7.31 -6.67 -16.59
N MET A 220 -7.54 -6.83 -15.27
CA MET A 220 -8.05 -8.08 -14.70
C MET A 220 -9.36 -8.49 -15.36
N LEU A 221 -10.28 -7.55 -15.53
CA LEU A 221 -11.57 -7.82 -16.17
C LEU A 221 -11.38 -8.22 -17.65
N LYS A 222 -10.58 -7.48 -18.42
CA LYS A 222 -10.30 -7.76 -19.83
C LYS A 222 -9.71 -9.15 -20.03
N CYS A 223 -8.73 -9.54 -19.24
CA CYS A 223 -8.12 -10.87 -19.29
C CYS A 223 -9.11 -12.00 -18.95
N ASN A 224 -10.19 -11.68 -18.24
CA ASN A 224 -11.26 -12.62 -17.91
C ASN A 224 -12.53 -12.43 -18.77
N GLY A 225 -12.40 -11.79 -19.94
CA GLY A 225 -13.49 -11.63 -20.91
C GLY A 225 -14.63 -10.72 -20.44
N LYS A 226 -14.35 -9.77 -19.55
CA LYS A 226 -15.31 -8.82 -18.97
C LYS A 226 -14.88 -7.38 -19.28
N ASP A 227 -15.83 -6.45 -19.18
CA ASP A 227 -15.58 -5.02 -19.35
C ASP A 227 -15.97 -4.29 -18.05
N ILE A 228 -15.26 -3.22 -17.75
CA ILE A 228 -15.57 -2.33 -16.62
C ILE A 228 -16.67 -1.32 -16.97
N ALA A 229 -16.79 -0.95 -18.25
CA ALA A 229 -17.78 0.00 -18.70
C ALA A 229 -19.21 -0.48 -18.41
N GLY A 230 -20.05 0.40 -17.88
CA GLY A 230 -21.43 0.11 -17.51
C GLY A 230 -21.60 -0.69 -16.20
N LYS A 231 -20.51 -1.04 -15.51
CA LYS A 231 -20.58 -1.80 -14.25
C LYS A 231 -20.89 -0.91 -13.05
N THR A 232 -21.69 -1.44 -12.14
CA THR A 232 -21.95 -0.80 -10.84
C THR A 232 -20.85 -1.17 -9.86
N ILE A 233 -20.28 -0.17 -9.19
CA ILE A 233 -19.16 -0.35 -8.27
C ILE A 233 -19.53 0.11 -6.86
N ALA A 234 -19.33 -0.76 -5.87
CA ALA A 234 -19.35 -0.38 -4.46
C ALA A 234 -17.93 -0.01 -4.01
N VAL A 235 -17.78 1.18 -3.43
CA VAL A 235 -16.50 1.68 -2.90
C VAL A 235 -16.66 2.00 -1.43
N SER A 236 -15.74 1.55 -0.59
CA SER A 236 -15.63 2.03 0.80
C SER A 236 -14.60 3.14 0.93
N GLY A 237 -14.73 3.95 1.99
CA GLY A 237 -13.88 5.10 2.20
C GLY A 237 -14.35 6.35 1.47
N ALA A 238 -13.84 7.48 1.90
CA ALA A 238 -13.98 8.79 1.28
C ALA A 238 -12.67 9.60 1.42
N GLY A 239 -11.56 8.89 1.58
CA GLY A 239 -10.22 9.45 1.57
C GLY A 239 -9.62 9.44 0.16
N ASN A 240 -8.32 9.73 0.09
CA ASN A 240 -7.60 9.88 -1.17
C ASN A 240 -7.80 8.70 -2.13
N VAL A 241 -7.60 7.46 -1.67
CA VAL A 241 -7.73 6.27 -2.53
C VAL A 241 -9.13 6.14 -3.09
N ALA A 242 -10.15 6.26 -2.24
CA ALA A 242 -11.56 6.13 -2.63
C ALA A 242 -12.00 7.20 -3.62
N ILE A 243 -11.67 8.47 -3.34
CA ILE A 243 -12.05 9.59 -4.21
C ILE A 243 -11.49 9.42 -5.62
N TYR A 244 -10.20 9.09 -5.74
CA TYR A 244 -9.58 8.95 -7.05
C TYR A 244 -9.90 7.60 -7.74
N ALA A 245 -10.24 6.56 -6.97
CA ALA A 245 -10.83 5.34 -7.53
C ALA A 245 -12.22 5.62 -8.14
N ILE A 246 -13.08 6.34 -7.43
CA ILE A 246 -14.39 6.78 -7.95
C ILE A 246 -14.22 7.61 -9.23
N GLN A 247 -13.33 8.60 -9.22
CA GLN A 247 -13.06 9.44 -10.37
C GLN A 247 -12.61 8.65 -11.60
N LYS A 248 -11.64 7.75 -11.42
CA LYS A 248 -11.12 6.94 -12.52
C LYS A 248 -12.16 5.92 -13.02
N ALA A 249 -12.95 5.32 -12.13
CA ALA A 249 -14.02 4.40 -12.50
C ALA A 249 -15.05 5.09 -13.42
N GLN A 250 -15.44 6.33 -13.10
CA GLN A 250 -16.34 7.13 -13.94
C GLN A 250 -15.72 7.46 -15.31
N GLN A 251 -14.42 7.79 -15.34
CA GLN A 251 -13.68 8.01 -16.60
C GLN A 251 -13.65 6.76 -17.49
N LEU A 252 -13.66 5.57 -16.89
CA LEU A 252 -13.70 4.27 -17.59
C LEU A 252 -15.15 3.82 -17.91
N GLY A 253 -16.15 4.67 -17.66
CA GLY A 253 -17.55 4.39 -17.96
C GLY A 253 -18.28 3.53 -16.95
N ALA A 254 -17.71 3.28 -15.78
CA ALA A 254 -18.39 2.58 -14.68
C ALA A 254 -19.19 3.55 -13.79
N LYS A 255 -20.07 3.00 -12.97
CA LYS A 255 -20.92 3.76 -12.05
C LYS A 255 -20.62 3.40 -10.58
N PRO A 256 -19.70 4.11 -9.90
CA PRO A 256 -19.56 4.03 -8.45
C PRO A 256 -20.80 4.59 -7.75
N VAL A 257 -21.39 3.83 -6.84
CA VAL A 257 -22.66 4.16 -6.19
C VAL A 257 -22.55 4.35 -4.68
N THR A 258 -21.38 4.05 -4.09
CA THR A 258 -21.18 4.17 -2.65
C THR A 258 -19.87 4.88 -2.30
N CYS A 259 -19.83 5.48 -1.12
CA CYS A 259 -18.61 5.86 -0.39
C CYS A 259 -18.91 5.85 1.11
N SER A 260 -17.87 5.81 1.96
CA SER A 260 -18.05 5.76 3.41
C SER A 260 -16.99 6.54 4.18
N ASP A 261 -17.32 6.98 5.39
CA ASP A 261 -16.34 7.49 6.35
C ASP A 261 -16.56 6.86 7.75
N SER A 262 -15.88 7.37 8.77
CA SER A 262 -15.97 6.80 10.12
C SER A 262 -17.35 6.97 10.79
N THR A 263 -18.23 7.81 10.26
CA THR A 263 -19.55 8.08 10.84
C THR A 263 -20.69 7.42 10.09
N GLY A 264 -20.50 7.09 8.80
CA GLY A 264 -21.55 6.50 7.98
C GLY A 264 -21.15 6.30 6.54
N TRP A 265 -22.12 5.98 5.72
CA TRP A 265 -21.91 5.72 4.31
C TRP A 265 -23.05 6.28 3.44
N ILE A 266 -22.73 6.49 2.19
CA ILE A 266 -23.63 6.99 1.16
C ILE A 266 -23.98 5.86 0.19
N TYR A 267 -25.25 5.79 -0.19
CA TYR A 267 -25.72 5.13 -1.40
C TYR A 267 -26.31 6.19 -2.33
N ASP A 268 -25.79 6.31 -3.53
CA ASP A 268 -26.32 7.19 -4.58
C ASP A 268 -26.60 6.35 -5.84
N PRO A 269 -27.85 5.98 -6.11
CA PRO A 269 -28.21 5.16 -7.27
C PRO A 269 -27.94 5.83 -8.62
N GLU A 270 -27.83 7.15 -8.65
CA GLU A 270 -27.45 7.91 -9.86
C GLU A 270 -25.92 7.91 -10.09
N GLY A 271 -25.15 7.47 -9.11
CA GLY A 271 -23.69 7.50 -9.09
C GLY A 271 -23.15 8.67 -8.29
N ILE A 272 -22.02 8.43 -7.61
CA ILE A 272 -21.36 9.41 -6.76
C ILE A 272 -20.94 10.64 -7.59
N ASP A 273 -21.36 11.84 -7.15
CA ASP A 273 -20.83 13.10 -7.67
C ASP A 273 -19.43 13.34 -7.07
N VAL A 274 -18.41 13.06 -7.86
CA VAL A 274 -17.01 13.15 -7.41
C VAL A 274 -16.57 14.59 -7.14
N ALA A 275 -17.14 15.58 -7.84
CA ALA A 275 -16.80 16.98 -7.61
C ALA A 275 -17.32 17.44 -6.25
N LEU A 276 -18.58 17.12 -5.94
CA LEU A 276 -19.17 17.36 -4.62
C LEU A 276 -18.43 16.62 -3.51
N LEU A 277 -18.08 15.34 -3.75
CA LEU A 277 -17.33 14.55 -2.77
C LEU A 277 -15.96 15.18 -2.45
N LYS A 278 -15.23 15.65 -3.46
CA LYS A 278 -13.94 16.37 -3.29
C LYS A 278 -14.13 17.66 -2.52
N GLU A 279 -15.13 18.47 -2.86
CA GLU A 279 -15.41 19.71 -2.14
C GLU A 279 -15.62 19.45 -0.63
N ILE A 280 -16.42 18.43 -0.31
CA ILE A 280 -16.73 18.10 1.08
C ILE A 280 -15.52 17.53 1.82
N LYS A 281 -14.80 16.58 1.21
CA LYS A 281 -13.74 15.84 1.90
C LYS A 281 -12.36 16.52 1.86
N GLU A 282 -11.99 17.12 0.73
CA GLU A 282 -10.67 17.71 0.54
C GLU A 282 -10.65 19.20 0.93
N VAL A 283 -11.72 19.96 0.59
CA VAL A 283 -11.78 21.40 0.84
C VAL A 283 -12.38 21.69 2.22
N LYS A 284 -13.63 21.28 2.45
CA LYS A 284 -14.35 21.54 3.71
C LYS A 284 -13.90 20.64 4.86
N ARG A 285 -13.33 19.47 4.56
CA ARG A 285 -12.95 18.43 5.54
C ARG A 285 -14.13 18.01 6.43
N ALA A 286 -15.32 18.00 5.84
CA ALA A 286 -16.60 17.72 6.50
C ALA A 286 -16.96 16.21 6.44
N ARG A 287 -18.10 15.88 7.02
CA ARG A 287 -18.66 14.52 7.05
C ARG A 287 -19.57 14.27 5.86
N LEU A 288 -19.83 13.01 5.53
CA LEU A 288 -20.69 12.61 4.42
C LEU A 288 -22.16 12.98 4.59
N THR A 289 -22.59 13.36 5.79
CA THR A 289 -23.91 13.98 6.02
C THR A 289 -24.13 15.24 5.18
N GLU A 290 -23.06 16.03 4.94
CA GLU A 290 -23.16 17.19 4.05
C GLU A 290 -23.32 16.80 2.57
N TYR A 291 -22.77 15.65 2.16
CA TYR A 291 -22.95 15.12 0.82
C TYR A 291 -24.46 14.82 0.56
N ALA A 292 -25.07 14.04 1.47
CA ALA A 292 -26.48 13.70 1.35
C ALA A 292 -27.40 14.93 1.41
N ALA A 293 -27.04 15.92 2.23
CA ALA A 293 -27.80 17.19 2.29
C ALA A 293 -27.75 17.99 0.98
N ALA A 294 -26.65 17.88 0.23
CA ALA A 294 -26.45 18.61 -1.03
C ALA A 294 -26.90 17.81 -2.28
N ARG A 295 -27.11 16.49 -2.16
CA ARG A 295 -27.42 15.59 -3.28
C ARG A 295 -28.73 14.83 -3.03
N PRO A 296 -29.85 15.23 -3.64
CA PRO A 296 -31.19 14.65 -3.36
C PRO A 296 -31.33 13.17 -3.67
N SER A 297 -30.52 12.61 -4.60
CA SER A 297 -30.52 11.18 -4.95
C SER A 297 -29.76 10.31 -3.93
N ALA A 298 -28.95 10.94 -3.08
CA ALA A 298 -28.10 10.22 -2.14
C ALA A 298 -28.79 9.92 -0.82
N GLU A 299 -28.64 8.69 -0.35
CA GLU A 299 -29.07 8.23 0.97
C GLU A 299 -27.88 8.14 1.91
N TYR A 300 -27.98 8.78 3.08
CA TYR A 300 -26.98 8.64 4.14
C TYR A 300 -27.43 7.60 5.15
N HIS A 301 -26.55 6.68 5.47
CA HIS A 301 -26.73 5.65 6.49
C HIS A 301 -25.68 5.83 7.58
N GLU A 302 -26.12 6.00 8.82
CA GLU A 302 -25.22 6.08 9.97
C GLU A 302 -24.56 4.72 10.20
N LYS A 303 -23.27 4.73 10.52
CA LYS A 303 -22.51 3.50 10.82
C LYS A 303 -22.98 2.91 12.14
N LYS A 304 -23.44 1.65 12.12
CA LYS A 304 -23.81 0.87 13.31
C LYS A 304 -22.91 -0.36 13.43
N ALA A 305 -22.64 -0.75 14.66
CA ALA A 305 -21.87 -1.95 14.94
C ALA A 305 -22.59 -3.20 14.43
N GLY A 306 -21.87 -4.06 13.69
CA GLY A 306 -22.43 -5.30 13.11
C GLY A 306 -23.22 -5.10 11.83
N GLU A 307 -23.26 -3.89 11.27
CA GLU A 307 -23.85 -3.66 9.94
C GLU A 307 -22.76 -3.66 8.85
N HIS A 308 -23.08 -4.29 7.71
CA HIS A 308 -22.15 -4.49 6.60
C HIS A 308 -22.00 -3.27 5.67
N GLY A 309 -22.72 -2.17 5.95
CA GLY A 309 -22.55 -0.88 5.27
C GLY A 309 -22.65 -0.96 3.74
N VAL A 310 -21.62 -0.44 3.05
CA VAL A 310 -21.59 -0.38 1.59
C VAL A 310 -21.64 -1.74 0.90
N TRP A 311 -21.28 -2.82 1.62
CA TRP A 311 -21.23 -4.18 1.07
C TRP A 311 -22.60 -4.83 0.91
N THR A 312 -23.65 -4.23 1.48
CA THR A 312 -25.04 -4.65 1.27
C THR A 312 -25.64 -4.18 -0.05
N VAL A 313 -25.00 -3.19 -0.68
CA VAL A 313 -25.46 -2.63 -1.95
C VAL A 313 -25.14 -3.57 -3.11
N LYS A 314 -26.14 -3.83 -3.96
CA LYS A 314 -25.93 -4.63 -5.16
C LYS A 314 -24.94 -3.97 -6.09
N CYS A 315 -23.86 -4.68 -6.43
CA CYS A 315 -22.82 -4.20 -7.31
C CYS A 315 -22.20 -5.34 -8.13
N ASP A 316 -21.52 -4.99 -9.19
CA ASP A 316 -20.73 -5.89 -10.03
C ASP A 316 -19.30 -6.05 -9.49
N ILE A 317 -18.74 -4.96 -8.97
CA ILE A 317 -17.35 -4.85 -8.52
C ILE A 317 -17.34 -4.19 -7.14
N ALA A 318 -16.50 -4.68 -6.23
CA ALA A 318 -16.27 -4.07 -4.92
C ALA A 318 -14.81 -3.59 -4.79
N LEU A 319 -14.64 -2.35 -4.34
CA LEU A 319 -13.33 -1.72 -4.13
C LEU A 319 -13.20 -1.29 -2.66
N PRO A 320 -12.66 -2.13 -1.77
CA PRO A 320 -12.40 -1.76 -0.39
C PRO A 320 -11.21 -0.78 -0.31
N CYS A 321 -11.51 0.49 -0.01
CA CYS A 321 -10.57 1.61 -0.04
C CYS A 321 -10.44 2.38 1.29
N ALA A 322 -10.99 1.86 2.40
CA ALA A 322 -11.00 2.55 3.67
C ALA A 322 -9.92 2.06 4.64
N THR A 323 -10.16 0.94 5.33
CA THR A 323 -9.31 0.50 6.43
C THR A 323 -9.02 -1.00 6.40
N GLN A 324 -7.99 -1.40 7.15
CA GLN A 324 -7.68 -2.81 7.36
C GLN A 324 -8.87 -3.56 7.98
N ASN A 325 -9.10 -4.80 7.54
CA ASN A 325 -10.14 -5.72 8.03
C ASN A 325 -11.56 -5.12 8.00
N GLU A 326 -11.87 -4.30 7.02
CA GLU A 326 -13.19 -3.69 6.86
C GLU A 326 -14.21 -4.57 6.14
N LEU A 327 -13.76 -5.64 5.48
CA LEU A 327 -14.58 -6.59 4.73
C LEU A 327 -14.37 -7.98 5.31
N ASP A 328 -15.35 -8.46 6.05
CA ASP A 328 -15.31 -9.75 6.72
C ASP A 328 -16.05 -10.86 5.91
N LEU A 329 -16.14 -12.06 6.48
CA LEU A 329 -16.77 -13.20 5.80
C LEU A 329 -18.26 -12.97 5.49
N ASP A 330 -18.98 -12.29 6.36
CA ASP A 330 -20.42 -12.05 6.15
C ASP A 330 -20.64 -10.99 5.08
N ASP A 331 -19.76 -9.97 5.00
CA ASP A 331 -19.69 -9.03 3.88
C ASP A 331 -19.41 -9.74 2.55
N ALA A 332 -18.45 -10.66 2.55
CA ALA A 332 -18.12 -11.44 1.35
C ALA A 332 -19.30 -12.30 0.87
N LYS A 333 -20.04 -12.93 1.80
CA LYS A 333 -21.25 -13.67 1.48
C LYS A 333 -22.33 -12.76 0.88
N ALA A 334 -22.53 -11.57 1.46
CA ALA A 334 -23.50 -10.59 0.96
C ALA A 334 -23.15 -10.14 -0.47
N LEU A 335 -21.89 -9.80 -0.72
CA LEU A 335 -21.41 -9.41 -2.05
C LEU A 335 -21.62 -10.51 -3.09
N VAL A 336 -21.24 -11.73 -2.78
CA VAL A 336 -21.41 -12.89 -3.70
C VAL A 336 -22.90 -13.15 -3.96
N ALA A 337 -23.74 -13.13 -2.92
CA ALA A 337 -25.18 -13.31 -3.06
C ALA A 337 -25.84 -12.22 -3.92
N ASN A 338 -25.31 -10.99 -3.89
CA ASN A 338 -25.74 -9.86 -4.70
C ASN A 338 -25.18 -9.85 -6.13
N GLY A 339 -24.35 -10.84 -6.49
CA GLY A 339 -23.80 -11.00 -7.84
C GLY A 339 -22.50 -10.27 -8.11
N CYS A 340 -21.79 -9.80 -7.07
CA CYS A 340 -20.46 -9.24 -7.20
C CYS A 340 -19.48 -10.29 -7.73
N PHE A 341 -18.83 -10.01 -8.85
CA PHE A 341 -17.95 -10.97 -9.51
C PHE A 341 -16.45 -10.56 -9.45
N ALA A 342 -16.15 -9.36 -8.97
CA ALA A 342 -14.78 -8.89 -8.85
C ALA A 342 -14.58 -8.04 -7.58
N VAL A 343 -13.46 -8.25 -6.92
CA VAL A 343 -13.00 -7.47 -5.76
C VAL A 343 -11.53 -7.09 -5.99
N ALA A 344 -11.21 -5.80 -5.85
CA ALA A 344 -9.83 -5.33 -5.91
C ALA A 344 -9.54 -4.36 -4.75
N GLU A 345 -8.51 -4.66 -3.98
CA GLU A 345 -8.21 -3.95 -2.74
C GLU A 345 -7.48 -2.63 -2.97
N GLY A 346 -8.11 -1.52 -2.61
CA GLY A 346 -7.47 -0.18 -2.60
C GLY A 346 -6.73 0.12 -1.30
N ALA A 347 -7.24 -0.37 -0.17
CA ALA A 347 -6.57 -0.27 1.12
C ALA A 347 -5.53 -1.39 1.32
N ASN A 348 -4.76 -1.33 2.40
CA ASN A 348 -3.85 -2.41 2.78
C ASN A 348 -4.61 -3.43 3.64
N MET A 349 -4.68 -4.68 3.18
CA MET A 349 -5.36 -5.80 3.84
C MET A 349 -6.79 -5.46 4.35
N PRO A 350 -7.66 -4.91 3.50
CA PRO A 350 -9.02 -4.55 3.92
C PRO A 350 -9.92 -5.79 4.10
N THR A 351 -9.61 -6.89 3.43
CA THR A 351 -10.38 -8.13 3.43
C THR A 351 -9.76 -9.13 4.40
N THR A 352 -10.58 -9.74 5.25
CA THR A 352 -10.10 -10.79 6.16
C THR A 352 -9.71 -12.06 5.40
N LEU A 353 -8.90 -12.91 6.01
CA LEU A 353 -8.43 -14.15 5.37
C LEU A 353 -9.62 -15.06 4.99
N GLU A 354 -10.56 -15.22 5.89
CA GLU A 354 -11.76 -16.06 5.66
C GLU A 354 -12.61 -15.50 4.50
N ALA A 355 -12.73 -14.18 4.39
CA ALA A 355 -13.42 -13.53 3.28
C ALA A 355 -12.69 -13.73 1.95
N THR A 356 -11.35 -13.61 1.96
CA THR A 356 -10.51 -13.87 0.79
C THR A 356 -10.67 -15.31 0.30
N GLU A 357 -10.58 -16.29 1.20
CA GLU A 357 -10.78 -17.69 0.88
C GLU A 357 -12.19 -17.95 0.30
N TYR A 358 -13.21 -17.31 0.87
CA TYR A 358 -14.58 -17.42 0.38
C TYR A 358 -14.73 -16.86 -1.04
N PHE A 359 -14.13 -15.71 -1.36
CA PHE A 359 -14.11 -15.15 -2.71
C PHE A 359 -13.46 -16.10 -3.71
N LEU A 360 -12.29 -16.67 -3.38
CA LEU A 360 -11.58 -17.61 -4.25
C LEU A 360 -12.40 -18.90 -4.50
N GLN A 361 -13.03 -19.45 -3.45
CA GLN A 361 -13.90 -20.64 -3.56
C GLN A 361 -15.11 -20.39 -4.45
N ASN A 362 -15.66 -19.16 -4.44
CA ASN A 362 -16.79 -18.75 -5.27
C ASN A 362 -16.40 -18.18 -6.63
N LYS A 363 -15.12 -18.31 -7.02
CA LYS A 363 -14.59 -17.84 -8.32
C LYS A 363 -14.80 -16.34 -8.58
N VAL A 364 -14.82 -15.55 -7.52
CA VAL A 364 -14.76 -14.09 -7.62
C VAL A 364 -13.34 -13.70 -8.04
N LEU A 365 -13.21 -12.79 -8.99
CA LEU A 365 -11.91 -12.24 -9.41
C LEU A 365 -11.38 -11.36 -8.27
N PHE A 366 -10.52 -11.92 -7.44
CA PHE A 366 -10.00 -11.21 -6.26
C PHE A 366 -8.54 -10.82 -6.46
N CYS A 367 -8.25 -9.50 -6.39
CA CYS A 367 -6.89 -8.98 -6.49
C CYS A 367 -6.44 -8.35 -5.16
N PRO A 368 -5.32 -8.84 -4.58
CA PRO A 368 -4.84 -8.36 -3.28
C PRO A 368 -4.24 -6.97 -3.35
N GLY A 369 -4.31 -6.22 -2.23
CA GLY A 369 -3.85 -4.85 -2.12
C GLY A 369 -2.38 -4.65 -2.50
N LYS A 370 -1.49 -5.60 -2.18
CA LYS A 370 -0.08 -5.50 -2.57
C LYS A 370 0.15 -5.36 -4.09
N ALA A 371 -0.79 -5.83 -4.91
CA ALA A 371 -0.79 -5.65 -6.36
C ALA A 371 -1.67 -4.46 -6.76
N SER A 372 -2.94 -4.47 -6.37
CA SER A 372 -3.94 -3.52 -6.87
C SER A 372 -3.72 -2.09 -6.35
N ASN A 373 -3.17 -1.89 -5.15
CA ASN A 373 -2.87 -0.56 -4.63
C ASN A 373 -1.40 -0.12 -4.85
N ALA A 374 -0.64 -0.83 -5.67
CA ALA A 374 0.77 -0.51 -5.93
C ALA A 374 1.00 0.80 -6.69
N GLY A 375 -0.05 1.44 -7.22
CA GLY A 375 0.05 2.70 -7.95
C GLY A 375 0.76 3.81 -7.18
N GLY A 376 0.53 3.91 -5.87
CA GLY A 376 1.19 4.89 -5.02
C GLY A 376 2.71 4.71 -4.95
N VAL A 377 3.20 3.49 -4.76
CA VAL A 377 4.64 3.21 -4.73
C VAL A 377 5.26 3.27 -6.13
N ALA A 378 4.53 2.85 -7.16
CA ALA A 378 4.97 2.99 -8.54
C ALA A 378 5.23 4.45 -8.90
N THR A 379 4.29 5.35 -8.62
CA THR A 379 4.47 6.79 -8.87
C THR A 379 5.55 7.39 -7.98
N SER A 380 5.74 6.89 -6.76
CA SER A 380 6.89 7.30 -5.94
C SER A 380 8.23 6.92 -6.59
N ALA A 381 8.33 5.75 -7.22
CA ALA A 381 9.54 5.38 -7.98
C ALA A 381 9.70 6.22 -9.26
N LEU A 382 8.60 6.60 -9.92
CA LEU A 382 8.65 7.57 -11.02
C LEU A 382 9.10 8.96 -10.56
N GLU A 383 8.75 9.38 -9.35
CA GLU A 383 9.30 10.61 -8.73
C GLU A 383 10.82 10.50 -8.54
N MET A 384 11.32 9.34 -8.10
CA MET A 384 12.77 9.08 -8.00
C MET A 384 13.44 9.21 -9.38
N SER A 385 12.86 8.66 -10.43
CA SER A 385 13.38 8.77 -11.80
C SER A 385 13.45 10.22 -12.26
N GLN A 386 12.38 10.99 -12.07
CA GLN A 386 12.35 12.43 -12.39
C GLN A 386 13.42 13.21 -11.61
N ASN A 387 13.63 12.86 -10.33
CA ASN A 387 14.65 13.49 -9.50
C ASN A 387 16.07 13.16 -10.00
N SER A 388 16.33 11.94 -10.44
CA SER A 388 17.61 11.52 -11.00
C SER A 388 17.92 12.20 -12.33
N GLU A 389 16.92 12.39 -13.19
CA GLU A 389 17.02 13.12 -14.44
C GLU A 389 17.09 14.65 -14.23
N ARG A 390 16.68 15.14 -13.07
CA ARG A 390 16.47 16.56 -12.74
C ARG A 390 15.42 17.24 -13.66
N LEU A 391 14.40 16.46 -14.04
CA LEU A 391 13.27 16.89 -14.86
C LEU A 391 11.97 16.71 -14.11
N SER A 392 10.92 17.37 -14.60
CA SER A 392 9.55 17.15 -14.18
C SER A 392 8.75 16.69 -15.39
N TRP A 393 8.04 15.57 -15.27
CA TRP A 393 7.18 15.06 -16.32
C TRP A 393 5.76 15.65 -16.20
N THR A 394 5.03 15.71 -17.30
CA THR A 394 3.64 16.11 -17.30
C THR A 394 2.75 15.10 -16.58
N PHE A 395 1.52 15.50 -16.26
CA PHE A 395 0.56 14.58 -15.66
C PHE A 395 0.31 13.37 -16.56
N GLU A 396 0.16 13.61 -17.87
CA GLU A 396 -0.12 12.57 -18.87
C GLU A 396 1.05 11.60 -19.01
N GLU A 397 2.29 12.08 -18.95
CA GLU A 397 3.48 11.21 -18.97
C GLU A 397 3.54 10.29 -17.76
N VAL A 398 3.28 10.82 -16.56
CA VAL A 398 3.27 10.04 -15.32
C VAL A 398 2.10 9.05 -15.33
N ASP A 399 0.89 9.49 -15.69
CA ASP A 399 -0.32 8.65 -15.72
C ASP A 399 -0.19 7.51 -16.76
N SER A 400 0.36 7.79 -17.93
CA SER A 400 0.62 6.78 -18.95
C SER A 400 1.62 5.71 -18.47
N LYS A 401 2.71 6.12 -17.81
CA LYS A 401 3.68 5.19 -17.21
C LYS A 401 3.04 4.38 -16.08
N LEU A 402 2.24 5.03 -15.22
CA LEU A 402 1.50 4.36 -14.15
C LEU A 402 0.57 3.29 -14.73
N LYS A 403 -0.21 3.61 -15.78
CA LYS A 403 -1.08 2.65 -16.44
C LYS A 403 -0.29 1.42 -16.94
N GLY A 404 0.82 1.65 -17.64
CA GLY A 404 1.68 0.56 -18.12
C GLY A 404 2.21 -0.33 -16.99
N ILE A 405 2.63 0.27 -15.87
CA ILE A 405 3.10 -0.47 -14.69
C ILE A 405 1.98 -1.35 -14.11
N MET A 406 0.79 -0.79 -13.92
CA MET A 406 -0.33 -1.52 -13.32
C MET A 406 -0.84 -2.67 -14.19
N VAL A 407 -0.86 -2.48 -15.52
CA VAL A 407 -1.14 -3.55 -16.49
C VAL A 407 -0.10 -4.67 -16.39
N ASN A 408 1.19 -4.32 -16.37
CA ASN A 408 2.27 -5.30 -16.24
C ASN A 408 2.23 -6.04 -14.89
N ILE A 409 1.85 -5.39 -13.81
CA ILE A 409 1.64 -6.05 -12.51
C ILE A 409 0.60 -7.16 -12.68
N PHE A 410 -0.55 -6.85 -13.29
CA PHE A 410 -1.59 -7.86 -13.46
C PHE A 410 -1.10 -9.04 -14.31
N HIS A 411 -0.47 -8.80 -15.45
CA HIS A 411 0.07 -9.87 -16.28
C HIS A 411 1.08 -10.74 -15.53
N SER A 412 1.98 -10.13 -14.76
CA SER A 412 3.00 -10.87 -13.99
C SER A 412 2.38 -11.81 -12.95
N LEU A 413 1.36 -11.36 -12.23
CA LEU A 413 0.71 -12.20 -11.22
C LEU A 413 -0.19 -13.27 -11.86
N ASP A 414 -0.84 -12.99 -12.98
CA ASP A 414 -1.68 -13.93 -13.70
C ASP A 414 -0.83 -15.05 -14.33
N GLU A 415 0.28 -14.69 -14.98
CA GLU A 415 1.24 -15.65 -15.51
C GLU A 415 1.85 -16.53 -14.43
N ALA A 416 2.21 -15.94 -13.27
CA ALA A 416 2.74 -16.70 -12.14
C ALA A 416 1.69 -17.67 -11.59
N SER A 417 0.43 -17.25 -11.43
CA SER A 417 -0.64 -18.13 -10.96
C SER A 417 -0.87 -19.31 -11.89
N LYS A 418 -0.90 -19.08 -13.20
CA LYS A 418 -1.04 -20.13 -14.24
C LYS A 418 0.15 -21.09 -14.27
N LYS A 419 1.38 -20.56 -14.24
CA LYS A 419 2.61 -21.35 -14.28
C LYS A 419 2.70 -22.38 -13.14
N TYR A 420 2.19 -22.01 -11.96
CA TYR A 420 2.26 -22.88 -10.77
C TYR A 420 0.94 -23.59 -10.46
N GLY A 421 0.01 -23.68 -11.43
CA GLY A 421 -1.21 -24.47 -11.29
C GLY A 421 -2.27 -23.85 -10.39
N MET A 422 -2.20 -22.54 -10.16
CA MET A 422 -3.12 -21.78 -9.31
C MET A 422 -3.91 -20.73 -10.11
N GLU A 423 -4.30 -21.05 -11.32
CA GLU A 423 -5.02 -20.15 -12.21
C GLU A 423 -6.21 -19.48 -11.52
N GLY A 424 -6.30 -18.15 -11.61
CA GLY A 424 -7.33 -17.34 -10.94
C GLY A 424 -7.04 -17.00 -9.48
N ASN A 425 -6.03 -17.60 -8.86
CA ASN A 425 -5.57 -17.21 -7.52
C ASN A 425 -4.51 -16.10 -7.62
N TYR A 426 -4.97 -14.87 -7.72
CA TYR A 426 -4.10 -13.70 -7.87
C TYR A 426 -3.37 -13.32 -6.57
N VAL A 427 -3.82 -13.82 -5.42
CA VAL A 427 -3.09 -13.67 -4.14
C VAL A 427 -1.78 -14.45 -4.19
N ALA A 428 -1.86 -15.73 -4.53
CA ALA A 428 -0.68 -16.58 -4.72
C ALA A 428 0.19 -16.06 -5.87
N GLY A 429 -0.43 -15.68 -7.00
CA GLY A 429 0.26 -15.10 -8.15
C GLY A 429 1.10 -13.88 -7.81
N ALA A 430 0.56 -12.95 -7.00
CA ALA A 430 1.29 -11.75 -6.57
C ALA A 430 2.50 -12.08 -5.69
N ASN A 431 2.34 -12.98 -4.71
CA ASN A 431 3.44 -13.39 -3.85
C ASN A 431 4.54 -14.13 -4.65
N ILE A 432 4.15 -15.04 -5.54
CA ILE A 432 5.09 -15.81 -6.38
C ILE A 432 5.84 -14.88 -7.35
N ALA A 433 5.13 -14.03 -8.09
CA ALA A 433 5.77 -13.11 -9.03
C ALA A 433 6.75 -12.16 -8.34
N GLY A 434 6.34 -11.58 -7.20
CA GLY A 434 7.21 -10.72 -6.39
C GLY A 434 8.44 -11.46 -5.86
N PHE A 435 8.27 -12.69 -5.36
CA PHE A 435 9.35 -13.52 -4.85
C PHE A 435 10.36 -13.91 -5.94
N LEU A 436 9.91 -14.41 -7.07
CA LEU A 436 10.80 -14.93 -8.13
C LEU A 436 11.81 -13.88 -8.58
N LYS A 437 11.40 -12.64 -8.78
CA LYS A 437 12.30 -11.56 -9.18
C LYS A 437 13.35 -11.25 -8.12
N VAL A 438 12.95 -11.19 -6.85
CA VAL A 438 13.89 -10.94 -5.74
C VAL A 438 14.84 -12.12 -5.56
N ALA A 439 14.32 -13.35 -5.60
CA ALA A 439 15.12 -14.57 -5.46
C ALA A 439 16.18 -14.70 -6.57
N GLU A 440 15.82 -14.40 -7.82
CA GLU A 440 16.75 -14.39 -8.94
C GLU A 440 17.88 -13.36 -8.72
N ALA A 441 17.54 -12.14 -8.32
CA ALA A 441 18.52 -11.11 -8.03
C ALA A 441 19.42 -11.50 -6.86
N MET A 442 18.87 -12.05 -5.77
CA MET A 442 19.65 -12.53 -4.61
C MET A 442 20.62 -13.66 -4.99
N LYS A 443 20.19 -14.60 -5.86
CA LYS A 443 21.06 -15.67 -6.37
C LYS A 443 22.18 -15.12 -7.27
N ALA A 444 21.85 -14.22 -8.18
CA ALA A 444 22.82 -13.63 -9.11
C ALA A 444 23.89 -12.78 -8.42
N GLN A 445 23.56 -12.10 -7.33
CA GLN A 445 24.48 -11.26 -6.55
C GLN A 445 25.33 -12.07 -5.55
N GLY A 446 25.01 -13.33 -5.32
CA GLY A 446 25.73 -14.19 -4.40
C GLY A 446 25.30 -14.02 -2.94
N ILE A 447 26.20 -14.40 -2.03
CA ILE A 447 25.95 -14.33 -0.58
C ILE A 447 26.57 -13.07 -0.03
N VAL A 448 25.76 -12.02 0.03
CA VAL A 448 26.13 -10.69 0.50
C VAL A 448 25.23 -10.25 1.65
#